data_35bc14842d538c6aaa9fbf1114cb66c1
#
_entry.id   35bc14842d538c6aaa9fbf1114cb66c1
#
_cell.length_a   1.000
_cell.length_b   1.000
_cell.length_c   1.000
_cell.angle_alpha   90.00
_cell.angle_beta   90.00
_cell.angle_gamma   90.00
#
_symmetry.space_group_name_H-M   'P 1'
#
loop_
_entity.id
_entity.type
_entity.pdbx_description
1 polymer ?
#
loop_
_entity_poly.entity_id
_entity_poly.type
_entity_poly.pdbx_seq_one_letter_code
_entity_poly.pdbx_strand_id
1 'polypeptide(L)'
;MAQRKKRRSHHSSGAAAGLTGPATGACLHSVHSVHSVENHPPVSHDTGSIWNRRRVLLLNSTYEPLTALPVRRAIIMLICGKADVVHDDPSGPVIHSTTRSIAVPSVIRLRTFVRVPYRARVPMTRAALMHRDRFCCAYCGAKADTVDHVVPRSRGGDHSWENCVACCSTCNHRKGDKLLTELGWSLRWSPTSPKGQHWRLLSTVKELDPSWARYLGEGAA
;
A
#
# COMPACT_ATOMS: atom_id res chain seq x y z
N MET A 1 -36.75 49.11 39.58
CA MET A 1 -37.32 48.16 40.53
C MET A 1 -36.71 46.80 40.21
N ALA A 2 -35.67 46.40 40.81
CA ALA A 2 -35.28 45.75 42.04
C ALA A 2 -36.08 44.45 42.34
N GLN A 3 -35.34 43.34 42.27
CA GLN A 3 -35.21 42.23 43.25
C GLN A 3 -34.60 41.01 42.55
N ARG A 4 -33.43 40.57 42.73
CA ARG A 4 -32.61 39.99 43.80
C ARG A 4 -33.29 38.90 44.65
N LYS A 5 -32.86 37.63 44.46
CA LYS A 5 -32.70 36.57 45.51
C LYS A 5 -32.04 35.35 44.87
N LYS A 6 -30.83 35.06 45.24
CA LYS A 6 -30.21 34.25 46.34
C LYS A 6 -30.24 32.72 46.12
N ARG A 7 -29.04 32.22 45.88
CA ARG A 7 -28.27 31.08 46.46
C ARG A 7 -29.04 29.82 46.91
N ARG A 8 -28.58 28.69 46.43
CA ARG A 8 -28.03 27.62 47.30
C ARG A 8 -27.12 26.63 46.52
N SER A 9 -25.98 26.39 47.10
CA SER A 9 -24.97 25.40 46.81
C SER A 9 -25.39 24.02 47.29
N HIS A 10 -25.10 22.95 46.56
CA HIS A 10 -24.76 21.67 47.15
C HIS A 10 -23.62 21.01 46.36
N HIS A 11 -22.58 20.65 47.11
CA HIS A 11 -21.48 19.76 46.73
C HIS A 11 -21.99 18.35 46.57
N SER A 12 -21.43 17.60 45.60
CA SER A 12 -20.97 16.22 45.77
C SER A 12 -20.14 15.81 44.58
N SER A 13 -18.89 15.65 44.84
CA SER A 13 -17.94 14.60 44.59
C SER A 13 -18.24 13.57 43.49
N GLY A 14 -17.27 13.45 42.57
CA GLY A 14 -16.72 12.14 42.20
C GLY A 14 -17.15 11.57 40.89
N ALA A 15 -16.30 11.58 39.90
CA ALA A 15 -15.73 10.41 39.26
C ALA A 15 -15.05 10.83 37.96
N ALA A 16 -13.77 10.59 37.89
CA ALA A 16 -12.96 10.71 36.69
C ALA A 16 -13.41 9.67 35.65
N ALA A 17 -13.95 10.13 34.52
CA ALA A 17 -14.13 9.27 33.36
C ALA A 17 -12.99 9.57 32.38
N GLY A 18 -12.15 8.56 32.19
CA GLY A 18 -10.98 8.59 31.32
C GLY A 18 -11.34 8.91 29.88
N LEU A 19 -10.60 9.86 29.34
CA LEU A 19 -10.54 10.16 27.91
C LEU A 19 -9.88 9.00 27.18
N THR A 20 -10.67 8.12 26.59
CA THR A 20 -10.18 7.16 25.61
C THR A 20 -10.05 7.88 24.26
N GLY A 21 -8.82 8.28 23.93
CA GLY A 21 -8.48 8.74 22.61
C GLY A 21 -8.72 7.67 21.55
N PRO A 22 -8.96 8.04 20.28
CA PRO A 22 -9.15 7.08 19.22
C PRO A 22 -7.86 6.27 19.03
N ALA A 23 -7.95 4.96 19.26
CA ALA A 23 -6.88 4.03 18.97
C ALA A 23 -6.62 4.02 17.46
N THR A 24 -5.53 4.64 17.05
CA THR A 24 -4.94 4.44 15.73
C THR A 24 -4.40 3.02 15.66
N GLY A 25 -5.29 2.06 15.42
CA GLY A 25 -4.91 0.68 15.21
C GLY A 25 -4.17 0.55 13.88
N ALA A 26 -2.84 0.62 13.93
CA ALA A 26 -2.00 0.18 12.83
C ALA A 26 -2.24 -1.32 12.64
N CYS A 27 -2.48 -1.73 11.41
CA CYS A 27 -2.52 -3.12 11.02
C CYS A 27 -1.09 -3.68 11.12
N LEU A 28 -0.71 -4.18 12.30
CA LEU A 28 0.61 -4.72 12.57
C LEU A 28 0.72 -6.10 11.90
N HIS A 29 1.55 -6.18 10.89
CA HIS A 29 2.01 -7.48 10.40
C HIS A 29 2.97 -8.06 11.44
N SER A 30 2.53 -9.10 12.15
CA SER A 30 3.37 -9.88 13.04
C SER A 30 4.45 -10.60 12.21
N VAL A 31 5.66 -10.11 12.25
CA VAL A 31 6.83 -10.81 11.74
C VAL A 31 7.27 -11.79 12.82
N HIS A 32 6.90 -13.08 12.68
CA HIS A 32 7.51 -14.13 13.47
C HIS A 32 8.97 -14.29 13.05
N SER A 33 9.85 -13.88 13.97
CA SER A 33 11.26 -14.24 13.95
C SER A 33 11.39 -15.71 14.28
N VAL A 34 11.81 -16.52 13.32
CA VAL A 34 12.28 -17.88 13.55
C VAL A 34 13.77 -17.94 13.24
N HIS A 35 14.55 -18.23 14.29
CA HIS A 35 15.97 -18.52 14.20
C HIS A 35 16.21 -19.82 13.40
N SER A 36 17.02 -19.67 12.39
CA SER A 36 18.12 -20.46 11.85
C SER A 36 18.16 -21.98 12.06
N VAL A 37 18.04 -22.68 10.96
CA VAL A 37 18.91 -23.83 10.67
C VAL A 37 19.34 -23.69 9.21
N GLU A 38 20.64 -23.61 8.95
CA GLU A 38 21.24 -23.63 7.64
C GLU A 38 20.97 -24.97 6.97
N ASN A 39 19.91 -25.02 6.19
CA ASN A 39 19.74 -26.04 5.17
C ASN A 39 19.76 -25.32 3.83
N HIS A 40 20.80 -25.52 3.08
CA HIS A 40 20.87 -25.13 1.67
C HIS A 40 19.68 -25.77 0.96
N PRO A 41 18.70 -25.00 0.46
CA PRO A 41 17.65 -25.58 -0.35
C PRO A 41 18.24 -25.98 -1.69
N PRO A 42 17.75 -27.07 -2.29
CA PRO A 42 18.17 -27.46 -3.65
C PRO A 42 17.84 -26.32 -4.61
N VAL A 43 18.80 -26.02 -5.46
CA VAL A 43 18.69 -25.03 -6.54
C VAL A 43 17.56 -25.46 -7.48
N SER A 44 16.35 -24.98 -7.22
CA SER A 44 15.24 -25.20 -8.13
C SER A 44 15.42 -24.27 -9.33
N HIS A 45 15.64 -24.87 -10.50
CA HIS A 45 15.78 -24.20 -11.80
C HIS A 45 14.44 -23.64 -12.33
N ASP A 46 13.65 -22.93 -11.50
CA ASP A 46 12.46 -22.21 -11.98
C ASP A 46 12.81 -20.78 -12.38
N THR A 47 13.69 -20.65 -13.38
CA THR A 47 14.09 -19.36 -13.95
C THR A 47 12.91 -18.61 -14.61
N GLY A 48 11.88 -19.30 -15.06
CA GLY A 48 10.69 -18.68 -15.65
C GLY A 48 9.88 -17.85 -14.66
N SER A 49 9.87 -18.23 -13.39
CA SER A 49 9.12 -17.57 -12.32
C SER A 49 9.73 -16.23 -11.92
N ILE A 50 11.06 -16.10 -11.89
CA ILE A 50 11.79 -14.91 -11.45
C ILE A 50 11.60 -13.74 -12.43
N TRP A 51 11.70 -14.04 -13.73
CA TRP A 51 11.59 -13.04 -14.79
C TRP A 51 10.24 -12.33 -14.83
N ASN A 52 9.18 -13.01 -14.42
CA ASN A 52 7.80 -12.52 -14.53
C ASN A 52 7.24 -11.99 -13.20
N ARG A 53 7.66 -12.53 -12.07
CA ARG A 53 7.09 -12.20 -10.75
C ARG A 53 7.79 -11.02 -10.08
N ARG A 54 9.12 -10.96 -10.17
CA ARG A 54 9.88 -9.86 -9.54
C ARG A 54 9.86 -8.60 -10.39
N ARG A 55 9.75 -7.47 -9.72
CA ARG A 55 9.79 -6.14 -10.32
C ARG A 55 11.00 -5.38 -9.80
N VAL A 56 11.55 -4.52 -10.64
CA VAL A 56 12.68 -3.65 -10.35
C VAL A 56 12.19 -2.21 -10.46
N LEU A 57 12.44 -1.40 -9.45
CA LEU A 57 12.10 0.03 -9.50
C LEU A 57 13.04 0.75 -10.46
N LEU A 58 12.45 1.44 -11.43
CA LEU A 58 13.17 2.34 -12.32
C LEU A 58 13.04 3.77 -11.81
N LEU A 59 14.17 4.39 -11.55
CA LEU A 59 14.28 5.81 -11.22
C LEU A 59 14.71 6.61 -12.45
N ASN A 60 14.29 7.88 -12.49
CA ASN A 60 14.88 8.88 -13.38
C ASN A 60 16.32 9.20 -12.95
N SER A 61 17.06 9.91 -13.77
CA SER A 61 18.40 10.40 -13.39
C SER A 61 18.39 11.31 -12.16
N THR A 62 17.24 11.93 -11.86
CA THR A 62 16.97 12.77 -10.67
C THR A 62 16.47 11.98 -9.45
N TYR A 63 16.52 10.64 -9.48
CA TYR A 63 16.03 9.74 -8.45
C TYR A 63 14.49 9.74 -8.24
N GLU A 64 13.75 10.34 -9.15
CA GLU A 64 12.28 10.26 -9.13
C GLU A 64 11.81 8.88 -9.60
N PRO A 65 10.87 8.23 -8.89
CA PRO A 65 10.34 6.93 -9.30
C PRO A 65 9.50 7.05 -10.58
N LEU A 66 9.84 6.27 -11.59
CA LEU A 66 9.17 6.26 -12.89
C LEU A 66 8.16 5.12 -13.01
N THR A 67 8.62 3.91 -12.81
CA THR A 67 7.80 2.69 -12.98
C THR A 67 8.50 1.47 -12.38
N ALA A 68 7.74 0.38 -12.22
CA ALA A 68 8.27 -0.93 -11.86
C ALA A 68 8.38 -1.81 -13.12
N LEU A 69 9.58 -2.24 -13.43
CA LEU A 69 9.89 -3.06 -14.61
C LEU A 69 9.99 -4.54 -14.27
N PRO A 70 9.69 -5.45 -15.22
CA PRO A 70 10.12 -6.85 -15.11
C PRO A 70 11.65 -6.92 -15.05
N VAL A 71 12.19 -7.88 -14.28
CA VAL A 71 13.66 -8.10 -14.15
C VAL A 71 14.35 -8.16 -15.49
N ARG A 72 13.78 -8.92 -16.47
CA ARG A 72 14.34 -9.03 -17.80
C ARG A 72 14.62 -7.67 -18.45
N ARG A 73 13.66 -6.74 -18.36
CA ARG A 73 13.82 -5.41 -18.97
C ARG A 73 14.88 -4.58 -18.23
N ALA A 74 14.93 -4.68 -16.90
CA ALA A 74 15.95 -4.02 -16.10
C ALA A 74 17.37 -4.48 -16.48
N ILE A 75 17.59 -5.79 -16.58
CA ILE A 75 18.88 -6.36 -16.98
C ILE A 75 19.27 -5.90 -18.39
N ILE A 76 18.36 -5.89 -19.36
CA ILE A 76 18.65 -5.38 -20.71
C ILE A 76 19.10 -3.91 -20.65
N MET A 77 18.45 -3.09 -19.82
CA MET A 77 18.84 -1.67 -19.68
C MET A 77 20.22 -1.50 -19.08
N LEU A 78 20.61 -2.35 -18.13
CA LEU A 78 21.95 -2.37 -17.53
C LEU A 78 23.01 -2.81 -18.55
N ILE A 79 22.78 -3.89 -19.28
CA ILE A 79 23.69 -4.39 -20.31
C ILE A 79 23.89 -3.35 -21.44
N CYS A 80 22.82 -2.67 -21.85
CA CYS A 80 22.87 -1.62 -22.85
C CYS A 80 23.45 -0.29 -22.33
N GLY A 81 23.87 -0.21 -21.07
CA GLY A 81 24.44 1.01 -20.49
C GLY A 81 23.44 2.18 -20.33
N LYS A 82 22.13 1.89 -20.37
CA LYS A 82 21.05 2.90 -20.24
C LYS A 82 20.69 3.23 -18.80
N ALA A 83 21.07 2.36 -17.85
CA ALA A 83 20.80 2.53 -16.44
C ALA A 83 21.97 2.00 -15.60
N ASP A 84 22.02 2.45 -14.35
CA ASP A 84 22.96 2.00 -13.33
C ASP A 84 22.19 1.33 -12.18
N VAL A 85 22.83 0.37 -11.51
CA VAL A 85 22.27 -0.25 -10.28
C VAL A 85 22.39 0.76 -9.15
N VAL A 86 21.29 0.93 -8.38
CA VAL A 86 21.26 1.76 -7.18
C VAL A 86 21.20 0.88 -5.93
N HIS A 87 20.38 -0.16 -5.97
CA HIS A 87 20.28 -1.15 -4.91
C HIS A 87 20.17 -2.54 -5.51
N ASP A 88 20.98 -3.45 -5.01
CA ASP A 88 20.81 -4.87 -5.25
C ASP A 88 19.68 -5.41 -4.38
N ASP A 89 19.06 -6.51 -4.81
CA ASP A 89 18.11 -7.26 -3.98
C ASP A 89 18.92 -8.25 -3.11
N PRO A 90 19.00 -8.04 -1.77
CA PRO A 90 19.79 -8.93 -0.89
C PRO A 90 19.30 -10.38 -0.91
N SER A 91 18.02 -10.58 -1.20
CA SER A 91 17.39 -11.90 -1.34
C SER A 91 17.22 -12.32 -2.81
N GLY A 92 17.79 -11.52 -3.73
CA GLY A 92 17.67 -11.73 -5.16
C GLY A 92 18.57 -12.86 -5.65
N PRO A 93 18.12 -13.59 -6.68
CA PRO A 93 18.97 -14.56 -7.33
C PRO A 93 20.07 -13.87 -8.14
N VAL A 94 21.17 -14.59 -8.31
CA VAL A 94 22.23 -14.21 -9.25
C VAL A 94 21.93 -14.85 -10.59
N ILE A 95 21.93 -14.05 -11.65
CA ILE A 95 21.78 -14.52 -13.02
C ILE A 95 23.17 -14.80 -13.57
N HIS A 96 23.41 -16.04 -13.93
CA HIS A 96 24.68 -16.47 -14.50
C HIS A 96 24.59 -16.46 -16.04
N SER A 97 25.59 -15.88 -16.66
CA SER A 97 25.88 -16.00 -18.10
C SER A 97 27.20 -16.73 -18.24
N THR A 98 27.57 -17.13 -19.45
CA THR A 98 28.85 -17.79 -19.73
C THR A 98 30.06 -16.97 -19.31
N THR A 99 29.95 -15.64 -19.27
CA THR A 99 31.06 -14.71 -19.01
C THR A 99 30.85 -13.82 -17.79
N ARG A 100 29.63 -13.73 -17.26
CA ARG A 100 29.31 -12.78 -16.16
C ARG A 100 28.22 -13.33 -15.26
N SER A 101 28.32 -12.97 -13.97
CA SER A 101 27.24 -13.14 -12.99
C SER A 101 26.69 -11.77 -12.62
N ILE A 102 25.38 -11.60 -12.70
CA ILE A 102 24.67 -10.33 -12.40
C ILE A 102 23.68 -10.59 -11.27
N ALA A 103 23.87 -9.93 -10.14
CA ALA A 103 22.85 -9.91 -9.10
C ALA A 103 21.59 -9.20 -9.61
N VAL A 104 20.42 -9.72 -9.29
CA VAL A 104 19.17 -9.05 -9.67
C VAL A 104 19.02 -7.78 -8.84
N PRO A 105 18.96 -6.60 -9.47
CA PRO A 105 18.79 -5.36 -8.73
C PRO A 105 17.34 -5.21 -8.23
N SER A 106 17.16 -4.55 -7.11
CA SER A 106 15.85 -4.07 -6.65
C SER A 106 15.52 -2.69 -7.21
N VAL A 107 16.54 -1.84 -7.40
CA VAL A 107 16.39 -0.46 -7.90
C VAL A 107 17.47 -0.14 -8.93
N ILE A 108 17.06 0.39 -10.07
CA ILE A 108 17.95 0.93 -11.11
C ILE A 108 17.61 2.38 -11.43
N ARG A 109 18.58 3.16 -11.89
CA ARG A 109 18.43 4.57 -12.25
C ARG A 109 18.83 4.79 -13.70
N LEU A 110 18.04 5.56 -14.43
CA LEU A 110 18.39 6.02 -15.78
C LEU A 110 19.65 6.91 -15.75
N ARG A 111 20.52 6.75 -16.73
CA ARG A 111 21.65 7.68 -16.95
C ARG A 111 21.20 8.99 -17.57
N THR A 112 20.14 8.94 -18.39
CA THR A 112 19.61 10.12 -19.09
C THR A 112 18.28 10.51 -18.50
N PHE A 113 18.04 11.81 -18.31
CA PHE A 113 16.77 12.33 -17.84
C PHE A 113 15.64 12.07 -18.84
N VAL A 114 14.50 11.59 -18.35
CA VAL A 114 13.28 11.41 -19.13
C VAL A 114 12.20 12.31 -18.55
N ARG A 115 11.65 13.19 -19.39
CA ARG A 115 10.51 14.00 -18.99
C ARG A 115 9.25 13.14 -18.97
N VAL A 116 8.64 12.97 -17.81
CA VAL A 116 7.37 12.28 -17.65
C VAL A 116 6.25 13.32 -17.65
N PRO A 117 5.29 13.25 -18.56
CA PRO A 117 4.17 14.18 -18.55
C PRO A 117 3.34 13.98 -17.28
N TYR A 118 3.06 15.09 -16.59
CA TYR A 118 2.19 15.09 -15.42
C TYR A 118 0.77 14.65 -15.83
N ARG A 119 0.28 13.61 -15.21
CA ARG A 119 -1.11 13.18 -15.37
C ARG A 119 -1.83 13.33 -14.02
N ALA A 120 -2.78 14.23 -13.96
CA ALA A 120 -3.46 14.61 -12.72
C ALA A 120 -4.26 13.48 -12.06
N ARG A 121 -4.75 12.50 -12.83
CA ARG A 121 -5.61 11.43 -12.30
C ARG A 121 -4.85 10.13 -12.11
N VAL A 122 -4.94 9.58 -10.93
CA VAL A 122 -4.48 8.22 -10.60
C VAL A 122 -5.58 7.24 -11.02
N PRO A 123 -5.29 6.24 -11.88
CA PRO A 123 -6.31 5.25 -12.22
C PRO A 123 -6.66 4.42 -10.99
N MET A 124 -7.96 4.25 -10.73
CA MET A 124 -8.43 3.41 -9.65
C MET A 124 -8.34 1.94 -10.08
N THR A 125 -7.33 1.25 -9.57
CA THR A 125 -7.16 -0.19 -9.74
C THR A 125 -7.32 -0.87 -8.39
N ARG A 126 -7.64 -2.17 -8.41
CA ARG A 126 -7.70 -2.97 -7.17
C ARG A 126 -6.39 -2.86 -6.36
N ALA A 127 -5.23 -2.94 -7.03
CA ALA A 127 -3.94 -2.83 -6.37
C ALA A 127 -3.76 -1.48 -5.70
N ALA A 128 -4.04 -0.37 -6.41
CA ALA A 128 -3.92 0.97 -5.86
C ALA A 128 -4.87 1.20 -4.67
N LEU A 129 -6.10 0.66 -4.74
CA LEU A 129 -7.07 0.76 -3.66
C LEU A 129 -6.63 -0.03 -2.43
N MET A 130 -6.10 -1.25 -2.61
CA MET A 130 -5.53 -2.04 -1.51
C MET A 130 -4.35 -1.32 -0.85
N HIS A 131 -3.45 -0.72 -1.63
CA HIS A 131 -2.35 0.07 -1.09
C HIS A 131 -2.85 1.31 -0.33
N ARG A 132 -3.86 2.05 -0.84
CA ARG A 132 -4.44 3.20 -0.15
C ARG A 132 -4.95 2.81 1.24
N ASP A 133 -5.65 1.69 1.32
CA ASP A 133 -6.28 1.20 2.54
C ASP A 133 -5.33 0.28 3.36
N ARG A 134 -4.03 0.24 3.01
CA ARG A 134 -2.98 -0.53 3.71
C ARG A 134 -3.34 -2.00 3.88
N PHE A 135 -4.04 -2.57 2.89
CA PHE A 135 -4.54 -3.95 2.93
C PHE A 135 -5.41 -4.27 4.16
N CYS A 136 -6.02 -3.24 4.77
CA CYS A 136 -6.89 -3.37 5.93
C CYS A 136 -8.36 -3.18 5.53
N CYS A 137 -9.24 -3.95 6.17
CA CYS A 137 -10.67 -3.84 5.98
C CYS A 137 -11.19 -2.51 6.56
N ALA A 138 -11.85 -1.70 5.74
CA ALA A 138 -12.40 -0.41 6.15
C ALA A 138 -13.51 -0.54 7.22
N TYR A 139 -14.11 -1.71 7.37
CA TYR A 139 -15.18 -1.97 8.35
C TYR A 139 -14.67 -2.52 9.68
N CYS A 140 -13.87 -3.59 9.66
CA CYS A 140 -13.43 -4.27 10.89
C CYS A 140 -11.93 -4.13 11.19
N GLY A 141 -11.12 -3.65 10.23
CA GLY A 141 -9.66 -3.53 10.40
C GLY A 141 -8.87 -4.81 10.14
N ALA A 142 -9.51 -5.95 9.89
CA ALA A 142 -8.82 -7.20 9.54
C ALA A 142 -8.15 -7.09 8.16
N LYS A 143 -7.32 -8.07 7.80
CA LYS A 143 -6.70 -8.14 6.47
C LYS A 143 -7.77 -8.11 5.37
N ALA A 144 -7.62 -7.20 4.41
CA ALA A 144 -8.52 -7.07 3.27
C ALA A 144 -8.07 -7.96 2.11
N ASP A 145 -9.02 -8.60 1.48
CA ASP A 145 -8.84 -9.47 0.31
C ASP A 145 -9.83 -9.15 -0.81
N THR A 146 -10.80 -8.27 -0.57
CA THR A 146 -11.82 -7.86 -1.54
C THR A 146 -11.94 -6.34 -1.61
N VAL A 147 -12.70 -5.85 -2.59
CA VAL A 147 -13.09 -4.44 -2.73
C VAL A 147 -14.60 -4.35 -2.68
N ASP A 148 -15.11 -3.38 -1.95
CA ASP A 148 -16.54 -3.12 -1.82
C ASP A 148 -16.87 -1.66 -2.17
N HIS A 149 -18.12 -1.44 -2.61
CA HIS A 149 -18.70 -0.10 -2.79
C HIS A 149 -19.46 0.28 -1.51
N VAL A 150 -19.05 1.37 -0.85
CA VAL A 150 -19.67 1.86 0.38
C VAL A 150 -21.18 2.05 0.17
N VAL A 151 -21.55 2.79 -0.86
CA VAL A 151 -22.90 2.81 -1.42
C VAL A 151 -22.96 1.77 -2.54
N PRO A 152 -23.77 0.73 -2.42
CA PRO A 152 -23.84 -0.31 -3.45
C PRO A 152 -24.23 0.23 -4.83
N ARG A 153 -23.69 -0.37 -5.88
CA ARG A 153 -24.03 0.03 -7.26
C ARG A 153 -25.52 -0.12 -7.57
N SER A 154 -26.17 -1.13 -7.01
CA SER A 154 -27.61 -1.34 -7.08
C SER A 154 -28.42 -0.20 -6.46
N ARG A 155 -27.79 0.58 -5.60
CA ARG A 155 -28.38 1.75 -4.92
C ARG A 155 -27.84 3.08 -5.43
N GLY A 156 -27.27 3.11 -6.64
CA GLY A 156 -26.77 4.33 -7.27
C GLY A 156 -25.35 4.72 -6.89
N GLY A 157 -24.59 3.85 -6.18
CA GLY A 157 -23.19 4.09 -5.86
C GLY A 157 -22.31 4.07 -7.12
N ASP A 158 -21.41 5.03 -7.23
CA ASP A 158 -20.45 5.15 -8.33
C ASP A 158 -19.18 4.33 -8.08
N HIS A 159 -18.39 4.17 -9.14
CA HIS A 159 -17.07 3.52 -9.06
C HIS A 159 -15.99 4.60 -8.94
N SER A 160 -15.85 5.17 -7.74
CA SER A 160 -14.92 6.25 -7.44
C SER A 160 -14.03 5.93 -6.23
N TRP A 161 -12.96 6.71 -6.07
CA TRP A 161 -12.06 6.60 -4.92
C TRP A 161 -12.79 6.82 -3.59
N GLU A 162 -13.80 7.66 -3.60
CA GLU A 162 -14.58 8.07 -2.44
C GLU A 162 -15.64 7.02 -2.05
N ASN A 163 -16.03 6.17 -3.01
CA ASN A 163 -17.06 5.14 -2.79
C ASN A 163 -16.52 3.71 -2.74
N CYS A 164 -15.25 3.46 -3.09
CA CYS A 164 -14.66 2.14 -3.05
C CYS A 164 -13.68 2.00 -1.89
N VAL A 165 -13.76 0.87 -1.17
CA VAL A 165 -12.91 0.56 -0.02
C VAL A 165 -12.40 -0.88 -0.07
N ALA A 166 -11.21 -1.10 0.51
CA ALA A 166 -10.72 -2.45 0.77
C ALA A 166 -11.51 -3.08 1.92
N CYS A 167 -11.91 -4.32 1.77
CA CYS A 167 -12.62 -5.05 2.83
C CYS A 167 -12.26 -6.54 2.85
N CYS A 168 -12.49 -7.20 3.97
CA CYS A 168 -12.39 -8.66 4.04
C CYS A 168 -13.65 -9.31 3.45
N SER A 169 -13.51 -10.55 2.98
CA SER A 169 -14.62 -11.33 2.39
C SER A 169 -15.80 -11.46 3.34
N THR A 170 -15.55 -11.65 4.63
CA THR A 170 -16.61 -11.76 5.67
C THR A 170 -17.48 -10.49 5.76
N CYS A 171 -16.84 -9.32 5.85
CA CYS A 171 -17.59 -8.05 5.90
C CYS A 171 -18.30 -7.79 4.57
N ASN A 172 -17.65 -8.09 3.45
CA ASN A 172 -18.23 -7.91 2.12
C ASN A 172 -19.53 -8.73 1.95
N HIS A 173 -19.49 -10.02 2.30
CA HIS A 173 -20.68 -10.88 2.25
C HIS A 173 -21.78 -10.42 3.20
N ARG A 174 -21.42 -10.04 4.44
CA ARG A 174 -22.39 -9.58 5.43
C ARG A 174 -23.05 -8.26 5.02
N LYS A 175 -22.30 -7.36 4.37
CA LYS A 175 -22.82 -6.10 3.87
C LYS A 175 -23.76 -6.30 2.69
N GLY A 176 -23.34 -7.07 1.69
CA GLY A 176 -24.12 -7.26 0.47
C GLY A 176 -24.48 -5.92 -0.18
N ASP A 177 -25.76 -5.73 -0.47
CA ASP A 177 -26.33 -4.51 -1.07
C ASP A 177 -26.92 -3.52 -0.05
N LYS A 178 -26.64 -3.72 1.25
CA LYS A 178 -27.14 -2.85 2.32
C LYS A 178 -26.29 -1.60 2.46
N LEU A 179 -26.94 -0.50 2.86
CA LEU A 179 -26.25 0.73 3.26
C LEU A 179 -25.63 0.55 4.65
N LEU A 180 -24.58 1.32 4.95
CA LEU A 180 -23.92 1.28 6.25
C LEU A 180 -24.89 1.66 7.39
N THR A 181 -25.81 2.58 7.12
CA THR A 181 -26.84 3.01 8.08
C THR A 181 -27.81 1.89 8.43
N GLU A 182 -28.16 1.03 7.47
CA GLU A 182 -29.03 -0.13 7.69
C GLU A 182 -28.37 -1.20 8.58
N LEU A 183 -27.03 -1.24 8.57
CA LEU A 183 -26.24 -2.19 9.36
C LEU A 183 -25.77 -1.62 10.70
N GLY A 184 -25.94 -0.32 10.93
CA GLY A 184 -25.32 0.40 12.05
C GLY A 184 -23.79 0.41 11.97
N TRP A 185 -23.22 0.34 10.74
CA TRP A 185 -21.79 0.33 10.52
C TRP A 185 -21.27 1.71 10.22
N SER A 186 -19.99 1.91 10.55
CA SER A 186 -19.23 3.09 10.18
C SER A 186 -17.90 2.68 9.52
N LEU A 187 -17.34 3.56 8.69
CA LEU A 187 -16.01 3.40 8.17
C LEU A 187 -14.98 3.78 9.22
N ARG A 188 -13.87 3.06 9.27
CA ARG A 188 -12.72 3.37 10.13
C ARG A 188 -11.97 4.62 9.68
N TRP A 189 -12.07 4.95 8.40
CA TRP A 189 -11.51 6.17 7.77
C TRP A 189 -12.38 6.60 6.59
N SER A 190 -12.31 7.87 6.23
CA SER A 190 -12.97 8.37 5.03
C SER A 190 -12.15 8.02 3.79
N PRO A 191 -12.74 7.33 2.79
CA PRO A 191 -12.05 7.03 1.56
C PRO A 191 -11.87 8.31 0.74
N THR A 192 -10.64 8.60 0.36
CA THR A 192 -10.28 9.77 -0.45
C THR A 192 -9.44 9.37 -1.64
N SER A 193 -9.45 10.21 -2.68
CA SER A 193 -8.56 10.00 -3.82
C SER A 193 -7.11 10.23 -3.44
N PRO A 194 -6.21 9.27 -3.72
CA PRO A 194 -4.80 9.43 -3.41
C PRO A 194 -4.16 10.51 -4.28
N LYS A 195 -3.22 11.26 -3.70
CA LYS A 195 -2.48 12.32 -4.35
C LYS A 195 -1.02 11.91 -4.56
N GLY A 196 -0.40 12.37 -5.65
CA GLY A 196 1.02 12.12 -5.93
C GLY A 196 1.27 11.17 -7.11
N GLN A 197 2.48 11.28 -7.69
CA GLN A 197 2.83 10.54 -8.91
C GLN A 197 3.11 9.06 -8.66
N HIS A 198 3.61 8.71 -7.47
CA HIS A 198 3.97 7.35 -7.07
C HIS A 198 2.77 6.37 -7.03
N TRP A 199 1.56 6.87 -6.88
CA TRP A 199 0.35 6.03 -6.88
C TRP A 199 0.12 5.25 -8.17
N ARG A 200 0.62 5.76 -9.29
CA ARG A 200 0.58 5.01 -10.55
C ARG A 200 1.46 3.79 -10.53
N LEU A 201 2.61 3.90 -9.88
CA LEU A 201 3.52 2.78 -9.68
C LEU A 201 2.87 1.75 -8.74
N LEU A 202 2.31 2.20 -7.62
CA LEU A 202 1.60 1.34 -6.66
C LEU A 202 0.43 0.58 -7.31
N SER A 203 -0.24 1.19 -8.30
CA SER A 203 -1.34 0.53 -9.02
C SER A 203 -0.90 -0.67 -9.87
N THR A 204 0.38 -0.82 -10.15
CA THR A 204 0.93 -1.88 -11.01
C THR A 204 1.66 -2.97 -10.24
N VAL A 205 1.90 -2.78 -8.94
CA VAL A 205 2.71 -3.68 -8.10
C VAL A 205 1.84 -4.28 -7.00
N LYS A 206 1.88 -5.61 -6.86
CA LYS A 206 1.13 -6.31 -5.81
C LYS A 206 1.85 -6.25 -4.45
N GLU A 207 3.16 -6.36 -4.48
CA GLU A 207 4.02 -6.37 -3.30
C GLU A 207 5.13 -5.33 -3.51
N LEU A 208 5.41 -4.53 -2.50
CA LEU A 208 6.46 -3.54 -2.52
C LEU A 208 7.74 -4.13 -1.92
N ASP A 209 8.83 -3.98 -2.64
CA ASP A 209 10.14 -4.26 -2.08
C ASP A 209 10.46 -3.20 -1.01
N PRO A 210 10.92 -3.59 0.20
CA PRO A 210 11.25 -2.64 1.27
C PRO A 210 12.26 -1.56 0.85
N SER A 211 13.17 -1.87 -0.07
CA SER A 211 14.17 -0.91 -0.57
C SER A 211 13.55 0.26 -1.34
N TRP A 212 12.30 0.12 -1.82
CA TRP A 212 11.60 1.15 -2.59
C TRP A 212 10.98 2.24 -1.71
N ALA A 213 10.74 1.96 -0.42
CA ALA A 213 10.03 2.86 0.49
C ALA A 213 10.63 4.27 0.50
N ARG A 214 11.96 4.38 0.49
CA ARG A 214 12.70 5.66 0.47
C ARG A 214 12.42 6.53 -0.77
N TYR A 215 11.97 5.93 -1.87
CA TYR A 215 11.69 6.63 -3.13
C TYR A 215 10.20 6.93 -3.32
N LEU A 216 9.33 6.24 -2.59
CA LEU A 216 7.88 6.33 -2.76
C LEU A 216 7.21 7.30 -1.77
N GLY A 217 7.96 7.80 -0.77
CA GLY A 217 7.45 8.71 0.25
C GLY A 217 6.56 8.03 1.29
N GLU A 218 6.11 8.79 2.29
CA GLU A 218 5.34 8.30 3.45
C GLU A 218 3.97 7.66 3.13
N GLY A 219 3.52 7.72 1.89
CA GLY A 219 2.26 7.10 1.46
C GLY A 219 2.35 5.64 1.03
N ALA A 220 3.56 5.04 1.05
CA ALA A 220 3.81 3.69 0.54
C ALA A 220 4.07 2.63 1.65
N ALA A 221 4.07 3.05 2.91
CA ALA A 221 4.28 2.18 4.08
C ALA A 221 2.96 1.74 4.72
#